data_d346ff83e484dd50022ec5afe64352bd
#
_entry.id   d346ff83e484dd50022ec5afe64352bd
#
_cell.length_a   1.000
_cell.length_b   1.000
_cell.length_c   1.000
_cell.angle_alpha   90.00
_cell.angle_beta   90.00
_cell.angle_gamma   90.00
#
_symmetry.space_group_name_H-M   'P 1'
#
loop_
_entity.id
_entity.type
_entity.pdbx_description
1 polymer ?
#
loop_
_entity_poly.entity_id
_entity_poly.type
_entity_poly.pdbx_seq_one_letter_code
_entity_poly.pdbx_strand_id
1 'polypeptide(L)'
;MLHDASEGLLGWDPIGPLKPHLGEPFLRLEHRLQALVGERYALPSWDAAAHRRHKAADRLAAASEARHVVGWSRDDMRDALGIVCEPLDDDPLPMVGLEPWEPWPPRLAESIFLHRLVCLQATAELHERDKP
;
A
#
# COMPACT_ATOMS: atom_id res chain seq x y z
N MET A 1 -5.08 -2.72 1.04
CA MET A 1 -5.26 -2.47 -0.40
C MET A 1 -5.74 -1.04 -0.72
N LEU A 2 -6.59 -0.43 0.09
CA LEU A 2 -7.10 0.95 -0.13
C LEU A 2 -6.47 1.99 0.81
N HIS A 3 -5.35 1.71 1.46
CA HIS A 3 -4.72 2.62 2.42
C HIS A 3 -4.15 3.87 1.74
N ASP A 4 -3.70 3.76 0.50
CA ASP A 4 -3.15 4.86 -0.29
C ASP A 4 -4.15 5.39 -1.36
N ALA A 5 -5.43 5.03 -1.25
CA ALA A 5 -6.42 5.47 -2.23
C ALA A 5 -6.60 7.00 -2.27
N SER A 6 -6.32 7.69 -1.16
CA SER A 6 -6.30 9.16 -1.12
C SER A 6 -5.25 9.76 -2.05
N GLU A 7 -4.09 9.12 -2.20
CA GLU A 7 -3.02 9.56 -3.10
C GLU A 7 -3.44 9.41 -4.56
N GLY A 8 -4.08 8.28 -4.91
CA GLY A 8 -4.69 8.10 -6.22
C GLY A 8 -5.75 9.15 -6.57
N LEU A 9 -6.57 9.57 -5.59
CA LEU A 9 -7.56 10.65 -5.77
C LEU A 9 -6.92 12.02 -5.92
N LEU A 10 -5.78 12.26 -5.27
CA LEU A 10 -5.00 13.48 -5.41
C LEU A 10 -4.21 13.52 -6.72
N GLY A 11 -3.99 12.36 -7.35
CA GLY A 11 -3.12 12.19 -8.51
C GLY A 11 -1.64 12.44 -8.20
N TRP A 12 -1.27 12.37 -6.93
CA TRP A 12 0.08 12.60 -6.44
C TRP A 12 0.32 11.91 -5.10
N ASP A 13 1.45 11.22 -5.01
CA ASP A 13 1.96 10.56 -3.82
C ASP A 13 3.19 11.31 -3.28
N PRO A 14 3.03 12.15 -2.27
CA PRO A 14 4.15 12.84 -1.65
C PRO A 14 4.97 11.86 -0.81
N ILE A 15 6.26 11.79 -1.10
CA ILE A 15 7.20 10.98 -0.30
C ILE A 15 7.13 11.35 1.18
N GLY A 16 7.28 10.34 2.06
CA GLY A 16 7.15 10.49 3.51
C GLY A 16 7.88 11.71 4.12
N PRO A 17 9.16 11.97 3.76
CA PRO A 17 9.88 13.15 4.25
C PRO A 17 9.27 14.50 3.82
N LEU A 18 8.52 14.55 2.72
CA LEU A 18 7.89 15.78 2.24
C LEU A 18 6.56 16.08 2.95
N LYS A 19 5.81 15.05 3.37
CA LYS A 19 4.48 15.21 3.99
C LYS A 19 4.44 16.25 5.12
N PRO A 20 5.38 16.29 6.08
CA PRO A 20 5.37 17.32 7.13
C PRO A 20 5.53 18.75 6.62
N HIS A 21 6.15 18.95 5.46
CA HIS A 21 6.39 20.27 4.86
C HIS A 21 5.20 20.79 4.05
N LEU A 22 4.24 19.94 3.70
CA LEU A 22 3.02 20.32 2.97
C LEU A 22 2.00 21.03 3.87
N GLY A 23 2.19 20.94 5.16
CA GLY A 23 1.40 21.65 6.17
C GLY A 23 0.03 21.04 6.44
N GLU A 24 -0.62 21.60 7.44
CA GLU A 24 -1.89 21.13 7.98
C GLU A 24 -3.06 21.09 6.96
N PRO A 25 -3.19 22.02 5.99
CA PRO A 25 -4.26 21.93 4.99
C PRO A 25 -4.18 20.67 4.13
N PHE A 26 -2.97 20.26 3.76
CA PHE A 26 -2.75 19.02 3.00
C PHE A 26 -3.13 17.78 3.83
N LEU A 27 -2.63 17.69 5.06
CA LEU A 27 -2.92 16.59 5.96
C LEU A 27 -4.42 16.43 6.22
N ARG A 28 -5.15 17.53 6.42
CA ARG A 28 -6.61 17.49 6.57
C ARG A 28 -7.32 16.98 5.31
N LEU A 29 -6.86 17.40 4.13
CA LEU A 29 -7.42 16.91 2.87
C LEU A 29 -7.19 15.40 2.70
N GLU A 30 -5.97 14.94 2.92
CA GLU A 30 -5.60 13.51 2.86
C GLU A 30 -6.46 12.67 3.82
N HIS A 31 -6.57 13.08 5.08
CA HIS A 31 -7.41 12.41 6.08
C HIS A 31 -8.89 12.38 5.68
N ARG A 32 -9.41 13.48 5.14
CA ARG A 32 -10.80 13.53 4.68
C ARG A 32 -11.06 12.60 3.50
N LEU A 33 -10.17 12.56 2.53
CA LEU A 33 -10.27 11.63 1.40
C LEU A 33 -10.20 10.18 1.87
N GLN A 34 -9.28 9.86 2.77
CA GLN A 34 -9.18 8.51 3.33
C GLN A 34 -10.42 8.11 4.13
N ALA A 35 -11.03 9.03 4.87
CA ALA A 35 -12.30 8.79 5.57
C ALA A 35 -13.44 8.47 4.58
N LEU A 36 -13.56 9.24 3.50
CA LEU A 36 -14.57 9.00 2.45
C LEU A 36 -14.36 7.65 1.74
N VAL A 37 -13.12 7.25 1.51
CA VAL A 37 -12.80 5.90 1.01
C VAL A 37 -13.24 4.85 2.03
N GLY A 38 -12.97 5.06 3.31
CA GLY A 38 -13.43 4.18 4.40
C GLY A 38 -14.94 4.01 4.41
N GLU A 39 -15.69 5.10 4.33
CA GLU A 39 -17.16 5.09 4.25
C GLU A 39 -17.66 4.39 2.99
N ARG A 40 -17.10 4.75 1.83
CA ARG A 40 -17.52 4.19 0.52
C ARG A 40 -17.38 2.68 0.43
N TYR A 41 -16.35 2.12 1.05
CA TYR A 41 -16.02 0.70 1.00
C TYR A 41 -16.29 -0.04 2.31
N ALA A 42 -16.97 0.58 3.27
CA ALA A 42 -17.28 0.02 4.58
C ALA A 42 -16.03 -0.59 5.26
N LEU A 43 -14.89 0.12 5.18
CA LEU A 43 -13.65 -0.38 5.74
C LEU A 43 -13.71 -0.36 7.28
N PRO A 44 -13.25 -1.42 7.94
CA PRO A 44 -13.18 -1.44 9.39
C PRO A 44 -12.16 -0.41 9.89
N SER A 45 -12.44 0.19 11.03
CA SER A 45 -11.43 1.00 11.73
C SER A 45 -10.27 0.13 12.18
N TRP A 46 -9.05 0.64 12.04
CA TRP A 46 -7.87 -0.09 12.47
C TRP A 46 -7.60 0.15 13.96
N ASP A 47 -7.44 -0.93 14.69
CA ASP A 47 -6.88 -0.89 16.03
C ASP A 47 -5.34 -0.68 15.98
N ALA A 48 -4.73 -0.49 17.13
CA ALA A 48 -3.28 -0.31 17.24
C ALA A 48 -2.48 -1.53 16.73
N ALA A 49 -3.04 -2.75 16.80
CA ALA A 49 -2.39 -3.94 16.29
C ALA A 49 -2.44 -4.00 14.76
N ALA A 50 -3.59 -3.64 14.16
CA ALA A 50 -3.74 -3.54 12.71
C ALA A 50 -2.80 -2.47 12.13
N HIS A 51 -2.71 -1.30 12.77
CA HIS A 51 -1.74 -0.26 12.39
C HIS A 51 -0.30 -0.75 12.42
N ARG A 52 0.11 -1.45 13.47
CA ARG A 52 1.49 -2.00 13.54
C ARG A 52 1.76 -3.02 12.45
N ARG A 53 0.81 -3.94 12.19
CA ARG A 53 0.95 -4.94 11.11
C ARG A 53 1.07 -4.27 9.74
N HIS A 54 0.23 -3.27 9.49
CA HIS A 54 0.29 -2.51 8.23
C HIS A 54 1.65 -1.83 8.06
N LYS A 55 2.11 -1.08 9.08
CA LYS A 55 3.41 -0.40 9.01
C LYS A 55 4.60 -1.36 8.89
N ALA A 56 4.51 -2.57 9.43
CA ALA A 56 5.53 -3.59 9.24
C ALA A 56 5.53 -4.11 7.79
N ALA A 57 4.36 -4.37 7.22
CA ALA A 57 4.22 -4.80 5.82
C ALA A 57 4.67 -3.71 4.84
N ASP A 58 4.31 -2.46 5.08
CA ASP A 58 4.71 -1.29 4.32
C ASP A 58 6.25 -1.13 4.26
N ARG A 59 6.90 -1.22 5.42
CA ARG A 59 8.38 -1.18 5.48
C ARG A 59 9.04 -2.36 4.78
N LEU A 60 8.46 -3.56 4.90
CA LEU A 60 8.97 -4.75 4.23
C LEU A 60 8.84 -4.63 2.71
N ALA A 61 7.71 -4.12 2.22
CA ALA A 61 7.49 -3.83 0.80
C ALA A 61 8.51 -2.82 0.29
N ALA A 62 8.66 -1.67 0.99
CA ALA A 62 9.61 -0.64 0.63
C ALA A 62 11.07 -1.14 0.61
N ALA A 63 11.47 -1.98 1.59
CA ALA A 63 12.79 -2.60 1.60
C ALA A 63 13.01 -3.51 0.38
N SER A 64 11.99 -4.32 0.04
CA SER A 64 12.05 -5.27 -1.06
C SER A 64 12.11 -4.56 -2.42
N GLU A 65 11.30 -3.53 -2.62
CA GLU A 65 11.34 -2.68 -3.81
C GLU A 65 12.67 -1.96 -3.94
N ALA A 66 13.17 -1.34 -2.88
CA ALA A 66 14.47 -0.67 -2.89
C ALA A 66 15.60 -1.63 -3.26
N ARG A 67 15.55 -2.86 -2.74
CA ARG A 67 16.56 -3.88 -3.04
C ARG A 67 16.47 -4.41 -4.46
N HIS A 68 15.29 -4.85 -4.89
CA HIS A 68 15.13 -5.66 -6.10
C HIS A 68 14.79 -4.82 -7.35
N VAL A 69 14.08 -3.70 -7.18
CA VAL A 69 13.69 -2.84 -8.30
C VAL A 69 14.69 -1.70 -8.50
N VAL A 70 15.16 -1.10 -7.39
CA VAL A 70 16.06 0.05 -7.45
C VAL A 70 17.54 -0.37 -7.34
N GLY A 71 17.84 -1.52 -6.75
CA GLY A 71 19.19 -2.04 -6.60
C GLY A 71 19.98 -1.42 -5.42
N TRP A 72 19.27 -0.88 -4.43
CA TRP A 72 19.89 -0.27 -3.25
C TRP A 72 20.54 -1.31 -2.34
N SER A 73 21.65 -0.90 -1.73
CA SER A 73 22.28 -1.65 -0.65
C SER A 73 21.51 -1.48 0.67
N ARG A 74 21.84 -2.31 1.68
CA ARG A 74 21.28 -2.17 3.03
C ARG A 74 21.66 -0.84 3.68
N ASP A 75 22.86 -0.34 3.40
CA ASP A 75 23.33 0.93 3.92
C ASP A 75 22.55 2.08 3.30
N ASP A 76 22.29 2.04 1.99
CA ASP A 76 21.47 3.05 1.31
C ASP A 76 20.04 3.09 1.88
N MET A 77 19.42 1.91 2.08
CA MET A 77 18.07 1.82 2.65
C MET A 77 18.01 2.36 4.09
N ARG A 78 19.02 2.05 4.91
CA ARG A 78 19.09 2.56 6.27
C ARG A 78 19.31 4.06 6.31
N ASP A 79 20.24 4.58 5.52
CA ASP A 79 20.70 5.96 5.60
C ASP A 79 19.71 6.92 4.93
N ALA A 80 19.06 6.52 3.82
CA ALA A 80 18.09 7.35 3.10
C ALA A 80 16.64 7.20 3.61
N LEU A 81 16.23 5.98 4.00
CA LEU A 81 14.82 5.68 4.34
C LEU A 81 14.62 5.29 5.81
N GLY A 82 15.70 5.10 6.59
CA GLY A 82 15.62 4.59 7.95
C GLY A 82 15.07 3.15 8.03
N ILE A 83 15.16 2.38 6.94
CA ILE A 83 14.69 1.01 6.86
C ILE A 83 15.81 0.06 7.27
N VAL A 84 15.55 -0.74 8.29
CA VAL A 84 16.51 -1.73 8.85
C VAL A 84 16.01 -3.17 8.76
N CYS A 85 14.77 -3.40 8.27
CA CYS A 85 14.27 -4.75 8.08
C CYS A 85 14.91 -5.41 6.85
N GLU A 86 15.02 -6.74 6.89
CA GLU A 86 15.46 -7.52 5.74
C GLU A 86 14.40 -7.48 4.65
N PRO A 87 14.76 -7.23 3.38
CA PRO A 87 13.85 -7.39 2.25
C PRO A 87 13.46 -8.87 2.08
N LEU A 88 12.37 -9.13 1.40
CA LEU A 88 12.03 -10.48 0.95
C LEU A 88 13.06 -10.96 -0.06
N ASP A 89 13.42 -12.25 0.00
CA ASP A 89 14.31 -12.86 -1.00
C ASP A 89 13.52 -13.23 -2.26
N ASP A 90 12.31 -13.79 -2.08
CA ASP A 90 11.45 -14.22 -3.17
C ASP A 90 10.37 -13.18 -3.47
N ASP A 91 10.04 -13.04 -4.75
CA ASP A 91 8.90 -12.21 -5.19
C ASP A 91 7.59 -12.82 -4.65
N PRO A 92 6.84 -12.11 -3.79
CA PRO A 92 5.58 -12.62 -3.22
C PRO A 92 4.42 -12.64 -4.23
N LEU A 93 4.60 -12.01 -5.39
CA LEU A 93 3.57 -11.85 -6.42
C LEU A 93 4.10 -12.22 -7.82
N PRO A 94 4.71 -13.41 -7.97
CA PRO A 94 5.28 -13.80 -9.25
C PRO A 94 4.19 -13.84 -10.34
N MET A 95 4.50 -13.29 -11.50
CA MET A 95 3.58 -13.25 -12.65
C MET A 95 4.14 -14.06 -13.80
N VAL A 96 3.30 -14.89 -14.41
CA VAL A 96 3.68 -15.68 -15.58
C VAL A 96 4.10 -14.74 -16.73
N GLY A 97 5.30 -14.95 -17.23
CA GLY A 97 5.86 -14.16 -18.34
C GLY A 97 6.60 -12.89 -17.93
N LEU A 98 6.76 -12.64 -16.62
CA LEU A 98 7.63 -11.61 -16.08
C LEU A 98 8.74 -12.24 -15.24
N GLU A 99 9.87 -11.57 -15.16
CA GLU A 99 10.94 -11.94 -14.24
C GLU A 99 10.54 -11.60 -12.78
N PRO A 100 11.07 -12.29 -11.77
CA PRO A 100 10.84 -11.92 -10.38
C PRO A 100 11.18 -10.45 -10.13
N TRP A 101 10.31 -9.74 -9.42
CA TRP A 101 10.43 -8.30 -9.11
C TRP A 101 10.35 -7.36 -10.32
N GLU A 102 10.09 -7.86 -11.52
CA GLU A 102 9.84 -7.02 -12.67
C GLU A 102 8.56 -6.19 -12.44
N PRO A 103 8.62 -4.85 -12.58
CA PRO A 103 7.46 -3.99 -12.43
C PRO A 103 6.35 -4.37 -13.42
N TRP A 104 5.15 -4.59 -12.93
CA TRP A 104 4.03 -4.95 -13.79
C TRP A 104 3.68 -3.80 -14.76
N PRO A 105 3.37 -4.10 -16.01
CA PRO A 105 2.82 -3.11 -16.92
C PRO A 105 1.59 -2.43 -16.30
N PRO A 106 1.42 -1.11 -16.41
CA PRO A 106 0.35 -0.37 -15.71
C PRO A 106 -1.06 -0.92 -15.92
N ARG A 107 -1.39 -1.35 -17.14
CA ARG A 107 -2.70 -1.95 -17.46
C ARG A 107 -2.91 -3.30 -16.76
N LEU A 108 -1.85 -4.08 -16.60
CA LEU A 108 -1.91 -5.35 -15.88
C LEU A 108 -2.14 -5.10 -14.39
N ALA A 109 -1.37 -4.19 -13.80
CA ALA A 109 -1.52 -3.78 -12.40
C ALA A 109 -2.94 -3.26 -12.11
N GLU A 110 -3.47 -2.39 -12.96
CA GLU A 110 -4.85 -1.89 -12.88
C GLU A 110 -5.87 -3.04 -12.91
N SER A 111 -5.76 -3.93 -13.89
CA SER A 111 -6.69 -5.06 -14.05
C SER A 111 -6.71 -5.98 -12.83
N ILE A 112 -5.53 -6.32 -12.31
CA ILE A 112 -5.38 -7.17 -11.12
C ILE A 112 -5.91 -6.47 -9.88
N PHE A 113 -5.60 -5.18 -9.72
CA PHE A 113 -6.11 -4.37 -8.61
C PHE A 113 -7.65 -4.35 -8.60
N LEU A 114 -8.27 -4.02 -9.73
CA LEU A 114 -9.74 -3.97 -9.86
C LEU A 114 -10.38 -5.33 -9.61
N HIS A 115 -9.83 -6.39 -10.19
CA HIS A 115 -10.30 -7.76 -9.93
C HIS A 115 -10.25 -8.10 -8.44
N ARG A 116 -9.13 -7.82 -7.78
CA ARG A 116 -8.95 -8.10 -6.35
C ARG A 116 -9.91 -7.27 -5.49
N LEU A 117 -10.16 -6.01 -5.85
CA LEU A 117 -11.11 -5.16 -5.16
C LEU A 117 -12.53 -5.75 -5.21
N VAL A 118 -12.99 -6.17 -6.39
CA VAL A 118 -14.31 -6.80 -6.57
C VAL A 118 -14.42 -8.08 -5.74
N CYS A 119 -13.40 -8.93 -5.77
CA CYS A 119 -13.40 -10.17 -4.97
C CYS A 119 -13.50 -9.90 -3.47
N LEU A 120 -12.79 -8.88 -2.96
CA LEU A 120 -12.83 -8.52 -1.54
C LEU A 120 -14.19 -7.93 -1.14
N GLN A 121 -14.82 -7.13 -2.00
CA GLN A 121 -16.17 -6.60 -1.76
C GLN A 121 -17.20 -7.73 -1.69
N ALA A 122 -17.18 -8.66 -2.64
CA ALA A 122 -18.08 -9.81 -2.65
C ALA A 122 -17.91 -10.68 -1.39
N THR A 123 -16.68 -10.88 -0.93
CA THR A 123 -16.41 -11.63 0.32
C THR A 123 -16.95 -10.91 1.55
N ALA A 124 -16.83 -9.59 1.61
CA ALA A 124 -17.35 -8.80 2.72
C ALA A 124 -18.89 -8.87 2.81
N GLU A 125 -19.59 -8.78 1.67
CA GLU A 125 -21.05 -8.89 1.59
C GLU A 125 -21.55 -10.27 2.04
N LEU A 126 -20.85 -11.34 1.73
CA LEU A 126 -21.17 -12.69 2.19
C LEU A 126 -21.05 -12.80 3.71
N HIS A 127 -19.98 -12.27 4.31
CA HIS A 127 -19.78 -12.29 5.75
C HIS A 127 -20.82 -11.47 6.52
N GLU A 128 -21.37 -10.41 5.92
CA GLU A 128 -22.45 -9.63 6.55
C GLU A 128 -23.79 -10.37 6.54
N ARG A 129 -24.06 -11.16 5.49
CA ARG A 129 -25.27 -11.97 5.37
C ARG A 129 -25.30 -13.17 6.33
N ASP A 130 -24.13 -13.68 6.68
CA ASP A 130 -24.00 -14.85 7.58
C ASP A 130 -23.89 -14.44 9.07
N LYS A 131 -24.02 -13.17 9.40
CA LYS A 131 -24.12 -12.73 10.80
C LYS A 131 -25.54 -13.03 11.31
N PRO A 132 -25.65 -13.75 12.46
CA PRO A 132 -26.94 -14.11 13.06
C PRO A 132 -27.74 -12.90 13.53
#